data_72b7595b24189932274a062627e4d409
#
_entry.id   72b7595b24189932274a062627e4d409
#
_cell.length_a   1.000
_cell.length_b   1.000
_cell.length_c   1.000
_cell.angle_alpha   90.00
_cell.angle_beta   90.00
_cell.angle_gamma   90.00
#
_symmetry.space_group_name_H-M   'P 1'
#
loop_
_entity.id
_entity.type
_entity.pdbx_description
1 polymer ?
#
loop_
_entity_poly.entity_id
_entity_poly.type
_entity_poly.pdbx_seq_one_letter_code
_entity_poly.pdbx_strand_id
1 'polypeptide(L)'
;MVFSSSSSVALLNEKYNNDALYFAKRQAGFAVLGLFVMLVAMNIRMEKYKKLFVPLFFVTVLLLILVLFMSKLNGAKSWFNLGLFGIQPTELAKISIILYLSALIAKKGEKFRDLRTGYIPVMVIVGFVAGLIMLQPDLGSCFILVATCGLIIYTGGASLKHIVGSVLLFVLGAGIVFGAGSLLSSLTPNDQPGGGTNYKVGRIEAFLDPKKDQQGSGYNLLQSLRAIGEGGVTGSGFGQGIVKLHYLPNPFNDFIFSVIGEELGFIGTTMFLLLYLYFIWRGMLVALRCHDSFGTLVGTGIMGLIAIQAFINIGGVTQTIPMTGVTLPFISYGGSSLLVMMLSMGIMLSISRENSRQSIQERTTGVQIRTQTPSTPFERKRANRSR
;
A
#
# COMPACT_ATOMS: atom_id res chain seq x y z
N MET A 1 19.34 -2.30 5.32
CA MET A 1 18.41 -2.14 6.44
C MET A 1 17.87 -3.46 6.96
N VAL A 2 17.24 -4.36 6.15
CA VAL A 2 16.72 -5.65 6.65
C VAL A 2 17.79 -6.48 7.34
N PHE A 3 18.99 -6.58 6.77
CA PHE A 3 20.12 -7.29 7.41
C PHE A 3 20.47 -6.69 8.77
N SER A 4 20.65 -5.38 8.85
CA SER A 4 20.99 -4.71 10.11
C SER A 4 19.93 -4.92 11.19
N SER A 5 18.65 -4.79 10.84
CA SER A 5 17.54 -4.89 11.79
C SER A 5 17.19 -6.32 12.21
N SER A 6 17.58 -7.34 11.43
CA SER A 6 17.17 -8.74 11.66
C SER A 6 18.28 -9.67 12.15
N SER A 7 19.55 -9.27 12.02
CA SER A 7 20.71 -10.14 12.31
C SER A 7 20.73 -10.64 13.74
N SER A 8 20.47 -9.78 14.73
CA SER A 8 20.46 -10.15 16.14
C SER A 8 19.33 -11.11 16.48
N VAL A 9 18.12 -10.89 15.95
CA VAL A 9 16.96 -11.76 16.16
C VAL A 9 17.20 -13.14 15.54
N ALA A 10 17.88 -13.21 14.39
CA ALA A 10 18.18 -14.47 13.73
C ALA A 10 19.28 -15.28 14.44
N LEU A 11 20.31 -14.59 14.96
CA LEU A 11 21.44 -15.22 15.66
C LEU A 11 21.02 -15.89 17.00
N LEU A 12 20.07 -15.30 17.70
CA LEU A 12 19.69 -15.75 19.06
C LEU A 12 18.50 -16.71 19.06
N ASN A 13 17.98 -17.07 17.91
CA ASN A 13 16.81 -17.95 17.82
C ASN A 13 17.14 -19.21 17.02
N GLU A 14 17.14 -20.36 17.69
CA GLU A 14 17.40 -21.70 17.10
C GLU A 14 16.46 -22.01 15.91
N LYS A 15 15.25 -21.44 15.90
CA LYS A 15 14.30 -21.59 14.79
C LYS A 15 14.86 -21.12 13.45
N TYR A 16 15.84 -20.23 13.48
CA TYR A 16 16.50 -19.67 12.28
C TYR A 16 17.92 -20.22 12.07
N ASN A 17 18.24 -21.37 12.72
CA ASN A 17 19.54 -22.04 12.68
C ASN A 17 20.71 -21.11 13.09
N ASN A 18 20.45 -20.10 13.92
CA ASN A 18 21.42 -19.07 14.32
C ASN A 18 22.14 -18.39 13.14
N ASP A 19 21.48 -18.33 11.95
CA ASP A 19 22.04 -17.71 10.74
C ASP A 19 21.65 -16.22 10.69
N ALA A 20 22.60 -15.33 10.97
CA ALA A 20 22.43 -13.88 10.90
C ALA A 20 21.88 -13.39 9.54
N LEU A 21 22.13 -14.12 8.46
CA LEU A 21 21.71 -13.78 7.11
C LEU A 21 20.35 -14.37 6.72
N TYR A 22 19.69 -15.12 7.60
CA TYR A 22 18.45 -15.83 7.30
C TYR A 22 17.39 -14.94 6.64
N PHE A 23 17.04 -13.84 7.28
CA PHE A 23 16.04 -12.90 6.76
C PHE A 23 16.55 -12.15 5.52
N ALA A 24 17.83 -11.77 5.48
CA ALA A 24 18.43 -11.08 4.35
C ALA A 24 18.46 -11.95 3.09
N LYS A 25 18.84 -13.24 3.20
CA LYS A 25 18.83 -14.20 2.09
C LYS A 25 17.42 -14.39 1.54
N ARG A 26 16.42 -14.55 2.42
CA ARG A 26 15.02 -14.68 2.01
C ARG A 26 14.49 -13.42 1.33
N GLN A 27 14.79 -12.25 1.88
CA GLN A 27 14.40 -10.96 1.28
C GLN A 27 15.05 -10.77 -0.10
N ALA A 28 16.35 -11.12 -0.26
CA ALA A 28 17.05 -11.08 -1.54
C ALA A 28 16.38 -12.03 -2.56
N GLY A 29 16.03 -13.24 -2.16
CA GLY A 29 15.28 -14.18 -3.02
C GLY A 29 13.96 -13.62 -3.49
N PHE A 30 13.16 -13.03 -2.57
CA PHE A 30 11.92 -12.35 -2.92
C PHE A 30 12.14 -11.12 -3.79
N ALA A 31 13.23 -10.37 -3.60
CA ALA A 31 13.56 -9.22 -4.44
C ALA A 31 13.91 -9.64 -5.88
N VAL A 32 14.66 -10.72 -6.06
CA VAL A 32 14.99 -11.27 -7.39
C VAL A 32 13.74 -11.77 -8.09
N LEU A 33 12.89 -12.55 -7.37
CA LEU A 33 11.61 -13.02 -7.91
C LEU A 33 10.68 -11.84 -8.22
N GLY A 34 10.61 -10.85 -7.34
CA GLY A 34 9.83 -9.62 -7.54
C GLY A 34 10.31 -8.82 -8.74
N LEU A 35 11.62 -8.71 -8.96
CA LEU A 35 12.19 -8.07 -10.14
C LEU A 35 11.76 -8.78 -11.42
N PHE A 36 11.79 -10.11 -11.43
CA PHE A 36 11.30 -10.90 -12.56
C PHE A 36 9.81 -10.63 -12.81
N VAL A 37 8.97 -10.68 -11.78
CA VAL A 37 7.53 -10.38 -11.86
C VAL A 37 7.30 -8.96 -12.37
N MET A 38 8.05 -7.97 -11.88
CA MET A 38 8.00 -6.58 -12.31
C MET A 38 8.31 -6.44 -13.81
N LEU A 39 9.37 -7.09 -14.29
CA LEU A 39 9.76 -7.08 -15.71
C LEU A 39 8.72 -7.76 -16.60
N VAL A 40 8.13 -8.86 -16.17
CA VAL A 40 7.02 -9.52 -16.87
C VAL A 40 5.82 -8.59 -16.93
N ALA A 41 5.41 -8.02 -15.79
CA ALA A 41 4.26 -7.12 -15.70
C ALA A 41 4.45 -5.85 -16.57
N MET A 42 5.65 -5.27 -16.63
CA MET A 42 5.98 -4.13 -17.48
C MET A 42 5.74 -4.43 -18.98
N ASN A 43 5.90 -5.68 -19.41
CA ASN A 43 5.73 -6.08 -20.80
C ASN A 43 4.27 -6.37 -21.19
N ILE A 44 3.36 -6.46 -20.22
CA ILE A 44 1.93 -6.64 -20.47
C ILE A 44 1.31 -5.31 -20.88
N ARG A 45 0.56 -5.28 -21.98
CA ARG A 45 -0.17 -4.08 -22.45
C ARG A 45 -1.33 -3.74 -21.51
N MET A 46 -1.64 -2.45 -21.34
CA MET A 46 -2.73 -1.99 -20.48
C MET A 46 -4.10 -2.56 -20.88
N GLU A 47 -4.32 -2.85 -22.16
CA GLU A 47 -5.55 -3.51 -22.64
C GLU A 47 -5.76 -4.92 -22.05
N LYS A 48 -4.68 -5.66 -21.81
CA LYS A 48 -4.77 -6.99 -21.17
C LYS A 48 -5.12 -6.85 -19.69
N TYR A 49 -4.60 -5.84 -19.00
CA TYR A 49 -5.01 -5.53 -17.63
C TYR A 49 -6.50 -5.18 -17.54
N LYS A 50 -7.03 -4.45 -18.54
CA LYS A 50 -8.48 -4.17 -18.66
C LYS A 50 -9.34 -5.44 -18.84
N LYS A 51 -8.78 -6.56 -19.31
CA LYS A 51 -9.49 -7.83 -19.43
C LYS A 51 -9.31 -8.72 -18.20
N LEU A 52 -8.20 -8.56 -17.50
CA LEU A 52 -7.81 -9.42 -16.37
C LEU A 52 -8.44 -8.99 -15.04
N PHE A 53 -8.97 -7.77 -14.92
CA PHE A 53 -9.44 -7.23 -13.64
C PHE A 53 -10.60 -8.03 -13.02
N VAL A 54 -11.52 -8.57 -13.83
CA VAL A 54 -12.65 -9.37 -13.34
C VAL A 54 -12.18 -10.69 -12.74
N PRO A 55 -11.47 -11.58 -13.49
CA PRO A 55 -11.02 -12.84 -12.92
C PRO A 55 -10.08 -12.66 -11.74
N LEU A 56 -9.19 -11.66 -11.77
CA LEU A 56 -8.31 -11.36 -10.64
C LEU A 56 -9.09 -10.97 -9.39
N PHE A 57 -10.14 -10.16 -9.53
CA PHE A 57 -11.01 -9.75 -8.42
C PHE A 57 -11.72 -10.96 -7.80
N PHE A 58 -12.32 -11.83 -8.60
CA PHE A 58 -13.00 -13.01 -8.08
C PHE A 58 -12.04 -14.00 -7.41
N VAL A 59 -10.85 -14.23 -7.99
CA VAL A 59 -9.81 -15.05 -7.36
C VAL A 59 -9.40 -14.46 -6.00
N THR A 60 -9.22 -13.15 -5.95
CA THR A 60 -8.82 -12.47 -4.70
C THR A 60 -9.91 -12.55 -3.64
N VAL A 61 -11.17 -12.33 -4.00
CA VAL A 61 -12.31 -12.49 -3.08
C VAL A 61 -12.40 -13.93 -2.56
N LEU A 62 -12.22 -14.91 -3.44
CA LEU A 62 -12.17 -16.33 -3.05
C LEU A 62 -11.04 -16.58 -2.04
N LEU A 63 -9.83 -16.06 -2.28
CA LEU A 63 -8.70 -16.19 -1.35
C LEU A 63 -8.98 -15.50 0.00
N LEU A 64 -9.63 -14.32 0.00
CA LEU A 64 -10.03 -13.64 1.23
C LEU A 64 -11.05 -14.45 2.04
N ILE A 65 -11.96 -15.14 1.38
CA ILE A 65 -12.93 -16.03 2.04
C ILE A 65 -12.23 -17.28 2.57
N LEU A 66 -11.39 -17.93 1.75
CA LEU A 66 -10.70 -19.17 2.13
C LEU A 66 -9.78 -18.97 3.34
N VAL A 67 -9.10 -17.84 3.46
CA VAL A 67 -8.20 -17.57 4.59
C VAL A 67 -8.94 -17.48 5.94
N LEU A 68 -10.24 -17.16 5.94
CA LEU A 68 -11.07 -17.15 7.17
C LEU A 68 -11.22 -18.55 7.80
N PHE A 69 -11.07 -19.60 7.01
CA PHE A 69 -11.15 -21.00 7.47
C PHE A 69 -9.79 -21.55 7.92
N MET A 70 -8.69 -20.77 7.74
CA MET A 70 -7.35 -21.20 8.16
C MET A 70 -7.12 -21.00 9.66
N SER A 71 -6.10 -21.70 10.19
CA SER A 71 -5.66 -21.57 11.57
C SER A 71 -5.11 -20.16 11.87
N LYS A 72 -5.32 -19.68 13.10
CA LYS A 72 -4.81 -18.38 13.53
C LYS A 72 -3.27 -18.41 13.61
N LEU A 73 -2.60 -17.49 12.93
CA LEU A 73 -1.18 -17.19 13.08
C LEU A 73 -1.06 -15.82 13.78
N ASN A 74 -0.36 -15.77 14.90
CA ASN A 74 -0.18 -14.55 15.70
C ASN A 74 -1.50 -13.82 16.04
N GLY A 75 -2.58 -14.58 16.31
CA GLY A 75 -3.89 -14.03 16.66
C GLY A 75 -4.77 -13.60 15.49
N ALA A 76 -4.28 -13.58 14.25
CA ALA A 76 -5.04 -13.22 13.06
C ALA A 76 -5.13 -14.40 12.06
N LYS A 77 -6.27 -14.46 11.33
CA LYS A 77 -6.49 -15.43 10.24
C LYS A 77 -6.22 -14.76 8.89
N SER A 78 -4.99 -14.27 8.67
CA SER A 78 -4.69 -13.43 7.51
C SER A 78 -3.62 -14.03 6.57
N TRP A 79 -3.09 -15.21 6.88
CA TRP A 79 -1.95 -15.80 6.19
C TRP A 79 -2.22 -17.21 5.71
N PHE A 80 -1.89 -17.48 4.43
CA PHE A 80 -1.68 -18.83 3.95
C PHE A 80 -0.23 -19.23 4.19
N ASN A 81 -0.02 -20.20 5.07
CA ASN A 81 1.30 -20.76 5.32
C ASN A 81 1.54 -21.95 4.36
N LEU A 82 2.27 -21.70 3.29
CA LEU A 82 2.67 -22.72 2.29
C LEU A 82 4.06 -23.29 2.61
N GLY A 83 4.47 -23.33 3.86
CA GLY A 83 5.77 -23.81 4.31
C GLY A 83 6.89 -22.79 4.07
N LEU A 84 7.46 -22.77 2.88
CA LEU A 84 8.54 -21.82 2.51
C LEU A 84 8.05 -20.37 2.31
N PHE A 85 6.77 -20.18 1.97
CA PHE A 85 6.21 -18.88 1.63
C PHE A 85 4.92 -18.63 2.41
N GLY A 86 4.83 -17.48 3.06
CA GLY A 86 3.57 -16.95 3.58
C GLY A 86 2.96 -15.98 2.57
N ILE A 87 1.75 -16.26 2.10
CA ILE A 87 1.00 -15.35 1.23
C ILE A 87 -0.10 -14.71 2.05
N GLN A 88 -0.18 -13.39 2.01
CA GLN A 88 -1.26 -12.62 2.62
C GLN A 88 -2.24 -12.17 1.54
N PRO A 89 -3.47 -12.72 1.50
CA PRO A 89 -4.45 -12.36 0.48
C PRO A 89 -4.83 -10.89 0.46
N THR A 90 -4.75 -10.21 1.59
CA THR A 90 -5.03 -8.77 1.71
C THR A 90 -4.05 -7.92 0.88
N GLU A 91 -2.80 -8.36 0.70
CA GLU A 91 -1.84 -7.68 -0.17
C GLU A 91 -2.30 -7.75 -1.65
N LEU A 92 -2.72 -8.93 -2.10
CA LEU A 92 -3.28 -9.10 -3.44
C LEU A 92 -4.60 -8.33 -3.62
N ALA A 93 -5.43 -8.28 -2.58
CA ALA A 93 -6.70 -7.57 -2.60
C ALA A 93 -6.53 -6.07 -2.88
N LYS A 94 -5.50 -5.44 -2.33
CA LYS A 94 -5.21 -4.02 -2.56
C LYS A 94 -5.01 -3.71 -4.05
N ILE A 95 -4.22 -4.52 -4.76
CA ILE A 95 -4.00 -4.30 -6.21
C ILE A 95 -5.21 -4.71 -7.04
N SER A 96 -5.82 -5.84 -6.69
CA SER A 96 -7.00 -6.34 -7.39
C SER A 96 -8.14 -5.32 -7.37
N ILE A 97 -8.40 -4.70 -6.21
CA ILE A 97 -9.45 -3.68 -6.10
C ILE A 97 -9.07 -2.39 -6.83
N ILE A 98 -7.79 -1.99 -6.84
CA ILE A 98 -7.32 -0.85 -7.62
C ILE A 98 -7.65 -1.06 -9.11
N LEU A 99 -7.29 -2.21 -9.67
CA LEU A 99 -7.56 -2.54 -11.06
C LEU A 99 -9.05 -2.61 -11.34
N TYR A 100 -9.82 -3.25 -10.45
CA TYR A 100 -11.26 -3.43 -10.61
C TYR A 100 -12.01 -2.10 -10.57
N LEU A 101 -11.76 -1.27 -9.55
CA LEU A 101 -12.41 0.04 -9.44
C LEU A 101 -12.02 0.97 -10.58
N SER A 102 -10.75 1.00 -10.95
CA SER A 102 -10.27 1.81 -12.07
C SER A 102 -10.96 1.44 -13.38
N ALA A 103 -11.13 0.15 -13.65
CA ALA A 103 -11.83 -0.32 -14.85
C ALA A 103 -13.33 0.01 -14.79
N LEU A 104 -13.96 -0.16 -13.63
CA LEU A 104 -15.38 0.14 -13.43
C LEU A 104 -15.68 1.63 -13.59
N ILE A 105 -14.86 2.49 -12.97
CA ILE A 105 -15.00 3.94 -13.01
C ILE A 105 -14.71 4.45 -14.44
N ALA A 106 -13.63 4.00 -15.06
CA ALA A 106 -13.30 4.37 -16.44
C ALA A 106 -14.41 3.98 -17.44
N LYS A 107 -15.05 2.80 -17.23
CA LYS A 107 -16.18 2.35 -18.06
C LYS A 107 -17.44 3.22 -17.87
N LYS A 108 -17.68 3.71 -16.64
CA LYS A 108 -18.85 4.54 -16.33
C LYS A 108 -18.69 5.98 -16.82
N GLY A 109 -17.47 6.50 -16.89
CA GLY A 109 -17.19 7.87 -17.32
C GLY A 109 -18.01 8.91 -16.55
N GLU A 110 -18.69 9.84 -17.22
CA GLU A 110 -19.49 10.90 -16.59
C GLU A 110 -20.64 10.37 -15.72
N LYS A 111 -21.20 9.19 -16.04
CA LYS A 111 -22.27 8.56 -15.24
C LYS A 111 -21.79 8.19 -13.82
N PHE A 112 -20.47 8.20 -13.59
CA PHE A 112 -19.92 7.95 -12.26
C PHE A 112 -20.28 9.03 -11.23
N ARG A 113 -20.57 10.27 -11.69
CA ARG A 113 -21.01 11.37 -10.83
C ARG A 113 -22.41 11.18 -10.25
N ASP A 114 -23.25 10.36 -10.88
CA ASP A 114 -24.57 10.05 -10.39
C ASP A 114 -24.49 9.12 -9.16
N LEU A 115 -25.24 9.47 -8.11
CA LEU A 115 -25.21 8.75 -6.84
C LEU A 115 -25.66 7.29 -6.99
N ARG A 116 -26.81 7.07 -7.64
CA ARG A 116 -27.45 5.75 -7.68
C ARG A 116 -26.81 4.80 -8.67
N THR A 117 -26.52 5.26 -9.88
CA THR A 117 -26.01 4.41 -10.97
C THR A 117 -24.49 4.34 -11.02
N GLY A 118 -23.82 5.38 -10.50
CA GLY A 118 -22.37 5.53 -10.51
C GLY A 118 -21.71 5.15 -9.19
N TYR A 119 -21.96 5.94 -8.16
CA TYR A 119 -21.24 5.94 -6.91
C TYR A 119 -21.58 4.76 -5.99
N ILE A 120 -22.88 4.52 -5.71
CA ILE A 120 -23.32 3.47 -4.77
C ILE A 120 -22.79 2.08 -5.16
N PRO A 121 -22.86 1.61 -6.42
CA PRO A 121 -22.33 0.29 -6.78
C PRO A 121 -20.83 0.15 -6.50
N VAL A 122 -20.04 1.22 -6.66
CA VAL A 122 -18.61 1.24 -6.33
C VAL A 122 -18.41 1.13 -4.83
N MET A 123 -19.16 1.90 -4.03
CA MET A 123 -19.09 1.86 -2.57
C MET A 123 -19.51 0.51 -1.98
N VAL A 124 -20.49 -0.17 -2.58
CA VAL A 124 -20.90 -1.53 -2.18
C VAL A 124 -19.75 -2.51 -2.35
N ILE A 125 -19.00 -2.44 -3.45
CA ILE A 125 -17.85 -3.30 -3.71
C ILE A 125 -16.73 -3.00 -2.70
N VAL A 126 -16.42 -1.72 -2.46
CA VAL A 126 -15.42 -1.31 -1.47
C VAL A 126 -15.83 -1.80 -0.08
N GLY A 127 -17.07 -1.59 0.32
CA GLY A 127 -17.60 -2.04 1.61
C GLY A 127 -17.59 -3.56 1.77
N PHE A 128 -17.89 -4.31 0.71
CA PHE A 128 -17.83 -5.76 0.72
C PHE A 128 -16.41 -6.28 0.96
N VAL A 129 -15.43 -5.78 0.20
CA VAL A 129 -14.01 -6.21 0.37
C VAL A 129 -13.45 -5.74 1.72
N ALA A 130 -13.75 -4.51 2.13
CA ALA A 130 -13.37 -4.01 3.45
C ALA A 130 -13.97 -4.86 4.58
N GLY A 131 -15.23 -5.27 4.46
CA GLY A 131 -15.90 -6.18 5.39
C GLY A 131 -15.19 -7.53 5.50
N LEU A 132 -14.79 -8.14 4.38
CA LEU A 132 -14.03 -9.39 4.39
C LEU A 132 -12.69 -9.26 5.11
N ILE A 133 -11.99 -8.13 4.94
CA ILE A 133 -10.72 -7.86 5.64
C ILE A 133 -10.96 -7.62 7.13
N MET A 134 -12.04 -6.93 7.49
CA MET A 134 -12.41 -6.72 8.90
C MET A 134 -12.72 -8.01 9.64
N LEU A 135 -13.25 -9.04 8.95
CA LEU A 135 -13.45 -10.38 9.51
C LEU A 135 -12.11 -11.10 9.81
N GLN A 136 -10.99 -10.64 9.23
CA GLN A 136 -9.63 -11.15 9.49
C GLN A 136 -8.91 -10.41 10.61
N PRO A 137 -9.56 -9.64 11.46
CA PRO A 137 -9.17 -8.53 12.35
C PRO A 137 -7.94 -7.70 11.91
N ASP A 138 -7.83 -7.41 10.62
CA ASP A 138 -6.74 -6.60 10.06
C ASP A 138 -7.22 -5.16 9.76
N LEU A 139 -7.23 -4.32 10.81
CA LEU A 139 -7.64 -2.91 10.72
C LEU A 139 -6.70 -2.08 9.84
N GLY A 140 -5.40 -2.34 9.93
CA GLY A 140 -4.40 -1.58 9.17
C GLY A 140 -4.59 -1.73 7.66
N SER A 141 -4.68 -2.98 7.18
CA SER A 141 -4.92 -3.25 5.76
C SER A 141 -6.29 -2.77 5.28
N CYS A 142 -7.33 -2.87 6.13
CA CYS A 142 -8.66 -2.35 5.81
C CYS A 142 -8.63 -0.82 5.61
N PHE A 143 -8.00 -0.09 6.52
CA PHE A 143 -7.89 1.37 6.43
C PHE A 143 -7.11 1.81 5.18
N ILE A 144 -5.98 1.15 4.88
CA ILE A 144 -5.19 1.42 3.67
C ILE A 144 -6.02 1.18 2.42
N LEU A 145 -6.74 0.06 2.35
CA LEU A 145 -7.58 -0.28 1.21
C LEU A 145 -8.68 0.76 1.00
N VAL A 146 -9.41 1.12 2.04
CA VAL A 146 -10.50 2.11 1.98
C VAL A 146 -9.97 3.49 1.58
N ALA A 147 -8.85 3.93 2.17
CA ALA A 147 -8.23 5.20 1.83
C ALA A 147 -7.74 5.24 0.37
N THR A 148 -7.14 4.14 -0.11
CA THR A 148 -6.72 4.00 -1.51
C THR A 148 -7.92 4.02 -2.46
N CYS A 149 -9.00 3.30 -2.13
CA CYS A 149 -10.25 3.35 -2.90
C CYS A 149 -10.84 4.75 -2.93
N GLY A 150 -10.84 5.46 -1.78
CA GLY A 150 -11.27 6.85 -1.69
C GLY A 150 -10.49 7.79 -2.63
N LEU A 151 -9.17 7.60 -2.71
CA LEU A 151 -8.32 8.35 -3.64
C LEU A 151 -8.68 8.07 -5.11
N ILE A 152 -8.90 6.80 -5.48
CA ILE A 152 -9.32 6.41 -6.84
C ILE A 152 -10.69 7.00 -7.17
N ILE A 153 -11.62 6.95 -6.23
CA ILE A 153 -12.97 7.50 -6.37
C ILE A 153 -12.92 9.02 -6.57
N TYR A 154 -12.08 9.71 -5.79
CA TYR A 154 -11.84 11.16 -5.93
C TYR A 154 -11.24 11.49 -7.28
N THR A 155 -10.18 10.80 -7.69
CA THR A 155 -9.52 11.00 -9.00
C THR A 155 -10.45 10.65 -10.17
N GLY A 156 -11.37 9.70 -9.98
CA GLY A 156 -12.40 9.34 -10.95
C GLY A 156 -13.51 10.38 -11.13
N GLY A 157 -13.45 11.51 -10.39
CA GLY A 157 -14.36 12.65 -10.54
C GLY A 157 -15.67 12.51 -9.78
N ALA A 158 -15.71 11.70 -8.70
CA ALA A 158 -16.86 11.65 -7.82
C ALA A 158 -17.14 13.01 -7.15
N SER A 159 -18.41 13.30 -6.88
CA SER A 159 -18.79 14.49 -6.15
C SER A 159 -18.23 14.49 -4.72
N LEU A 160 -17.57 15.56 -4.29
CA LEU A 160 -17.05 15.72 -2.93
C LEU A 160 -18.13 15.51 -1.86
N LYS A 161 -19.38 15.89 -2.15
CA LYS A 161 -20.52 15.67 -1.23
C LYS A 161 -20.73 14.18 -0.94
N HIS A 162 -20.61 13.32 -1.96
CA HIS A 162 -20.76 11.88 -1.80
C HIS A 162 -19.59 11.27 -1.02
N ILE A 163 -18.36 11.74 -1.27
CA ILE A 163 -17.16 11.29 -0.57
C ILE A 163 -17.25 11.66 0.91
N VAL A 164 -17.54 12.91 1.24
CA VAL A 164 -17.70 13.38 2.62
C VAL A 164 -18.83 12.62 3.33
N GLY A 165 -19.98 12.44 2.66
CA GLY A 165 -21.09 11.65 3.19
C GLY A 165 -20.69 10.20 3.51
N SER A 166 -19.88 9.57 2.65
CA SER A 166 -19.39 8.20 2.87
C SER A 166 -18.37 8.11 4.00
N VAL A 167 -17.46 9.08 4.11
CA VAL A 167 -16.53 9.17 5.25
C VAL A 167 -17.28 9.32 6.56
N LEU A 168 -18.28 10.19 6.59
CA LEU A 168 -19.12 10.42 7.77
C LEU A 168 -19.91 9.16 8.17
N LEU A 169 -20.47 8.47 7.18
CA LEU A 169 -21.16 7.19 7.39
C LEU A 169 -20.22 6.11 7.92
N PHE A 170 -18.97 6.06 7.40
CA PHE A 170 -17.96 5.12 7.85
C PHE A 170 -17.53 5.40 9.30
N VAL A 171 -17.29 6.66 9.65
CA VAL A 171 -16.95 7.07 11.03
C VAL A 171 -18.09 6.76 12.00
N LEU A 172 -19.33 7.08 11.63
CA LEU A 172 -20.53 6.75 12.44
C LEU A 172 -20.68 5.25 12.60
N GLY A 173 -20.57 4.47 11.51
CA GLY A 173 -20.65 3.01 11.56
C GLY A 173 -19.54 2.39 12.43
N ALA A 174 -18.31 2.86 12.32
CA ALA A 174 -17.21 2.47 13.18
C ALA A 174 -17.50 2.81 14.65
N GLY A 175 -17.99 4.02 14.93
CA GLY A 175 -18.37 4.47 16.27
C GLY A 175 -19.44 3.58 16.91
N ILE A 176 -20.47 3.19 16.13
CA ILE A 176 -21.54 2.28 16.60
C ILE A 176 -20.96 0.89 16.92
N VAL A 177 -20.12 0.34 16.03
CA VAL A 177 -19.50 -0.99 16.23
C VAL A 177 -18.58 -0.98 17.46
N PHE A 178 -17.76 0.05 17.63
CA PHE A 178 -16.89 0.20 18.80
C PHE A 178 -17.70 0.42 20.09
N GLY A 179 -18.72 1.28 20.05
CA GLY A 179 -19.60 1.55 21.18
C GLY A 179 -20.41 0.32 21.61
N ALA A 180 -21.00 -0.40 20.66
CA ALA A 180 -21.69 -1.66 20.93
C ALA A 180 -20.75 -2.74 21.45
N GLY A 181 -19.53 -2.83 20.91
CA GLY A 181 -18.50 -3.77 21.36
C GLY A 181 -18.05 -3.50 22.79
N SER A 182 -17.84 -2.23 23.17
CA SER A 182 -17.48 -1.86 24.55
C SER A 182 -18.62 -2.09 25.52
N LEU A 183 -19.87 -1.83 25.12
CA LEU A 183 -21.05 -2.09 25.94
C LEU A 183 -21.24 -3.61 26.17
N LEU A 184 -21.05 -4.42 25.13
CA LEU A 184 -21.19 -5.87 25.22
C LEU A 184 -20.06 -6.49 26.09
N SER A 185 -18.83 -5.98 26.00
CA SER A 185 -17.71 -6.43 26.83
C SER A 185 -17.88 -6.06 28.31
N SER A 186 -18.58 -4.96 28.63
CA SER A 186 -18.91 -4.61 30.01
C SER A 186 -20.02 -5.49 30.60
N LEU A 187 -20.86 -6.10 29.76
CA LEU A 187 -21.96 -6.99 30.17
C LEU A 187 -21.55 -8.47 30.26
N THR A 188 -20.44 -8.86 29.63
CA THR A 188 -19.90 -10.22 29.69
C THR A 188 -18.48 -10.18 30.23
N PRO A 189 -18.25 -10.32 31.56
CA PRO A 189 -16.92 -10.47 32.12
C PRO A 189 -16.40 -11.86 31.76
N ASN A 190 -15.79 -12.02 30.60
CA ASN A 190 -15.07 -13.21 30.19
C ASN A 190 -13.59 -12.84 30.08
N ASP A 191 -12.84 -13.23 31.12
CA ASP A 191 -11.38 -13.20 31.22
C ASP A 191 -10.74 -14.14 30.17
N GLN A 192 -10.81 -13.77 28.89
CA GLN A 192 -9.94 -14.35 27.89
C GLN A 192 -8.93 -13.26 27.44
N PRO A 193 -7.68 -13.30 27.92
CA PRO A 193 -6.62 -12.45 27.40
C PRO A 193 -6.35 -12.88 25.94
N GLY A 194 -6.83 -12.08 24.99
CA GLY A 194 -6.61 -12.33 23.56
C GLY A 194 -7.83 -12.16 22.65
N GLY A 195 -8.99 -11.72 23.15
CA GLY A 195 -10.13 -11.38 22.30
C GLY A 195 -9.86 -10.15 21.43
N GLY A 196 -10.17 -10.24 20.13
CA GLY A 196 -9.81 -9.23 19.14
C GLY A 196 -10.27 -7.78 19.45
N THR A 197 -11.24 -7.60 20.34
CA THR A 197 -11.71 -6.28 20.80
C THR A 197 -10.72 -5.65 21.77
N ASN A 198 -10.18 -6.43 22.72
CA ASN A 198 -9.21 -5.94 23.72
C ASN A 198 -7.89 -5.52 23.05
N TYR A 199 -7.45 -6.25 22.02
CA TYR A 199 -6.24 -5.91 21.26
C TYR A 199 -6.35 -4.58 20.49
N LYS A 200 -7.55 -4.28 19.94
CA LYS A 200 -7.81 -3.03 19.19
C LYS A 200 -7.89 -1.83 20.13
N VAL A 201 -8.58 -1.98 21.25
CA VAL A 201 -8.67 -0.96 22.30
C VAL A 201 -7.29 -0.69 22.90
N GLY A 202 -6.51 -1.74 23.17
CA GLY A 202 -5.15 -1.61 23.71
C GLY A 202 -4.20 -0.80 22.80
N ARG A 203 -4.37 -0.83 21.46
CA ARG A 203 -3.58 0.03 20.55
C ARG A 203 -3.95 1.50 20.65
N ILE A 204 -5.21 1.82 20.85
CA ILE A 204 -5.68 3.20 21.04
C ILE A 204 -5.25 3.71 22.42
N GLU A 205 -5.37 2.88 23.45
CA GLU A 205 -4.88 3.23 24.80
C GLU A 205 -3.37 3.42 24.82
N ALA A 206 -2.60 2.54 24.17
CA ALA A 206 -1.16 2.67 24.00
C ALA A 206 -0.75 3.94 23.22
N PHE A 207 -1.57 4.40 22.30
CA PHE A 207 -1.36 5.66 21.58
C PHE A 207 -1.59 6.88 22.49
N LEU A 208 -2.65 6.85 23.31
CA LEU A 208 -3.00 7.96 24.21
C LEU A 208 -2.08 8.02 25.43
N ASP A 209 -1.74 6.87 26.01
CA ASP A 209 -0.85 6.79 27.17
C ASP A 209 0.04 5.53 27.09
N PRO A 210 1.16 5.59 26.35
CA PRO A 210 2.02 4.43 26.13
C PRO A 210 2.69 3.94 27.41
N LYS A 211 2.75 4.74 28.48
CA LYS A 211 3.36 4.37 29.76
C LYS A 211 2.53 3.39 30.57
N LYS A 212 1.23 3.31 30.34
CA LYS A 212 0.33 2.36 31.03
C LYS A 212 0.53 0.93 30.57
N ASP A 213 0.87 0.70 29.29
CA ASP A 213 1.10 -0.62 28.72
C ASP A 213 2.59 -0.90 28.61
N GLN A 214 3.19 -1.38 29.71
CA GLN A 214 4.63 -1.64 29.80
C GLN A 214 5.10 -2.97 29.19
N GLN A 215 4.19 -3.80 28.66
CA GLN A 215 4.54 -5.12 28.11
C GLN A 215 3.97 -5.37 26.70
N GLY A 216 3.10 -4.48 26.20
CA GLY A 216 2.43 -4.65 24.92
C GLY A 216 2.76 -3.57 23.88
N SER A 217 1.72 -3.04 23.27
CA SER A 217 1.84 -2.04 22.21
C SER A 217 2.48 -0.72 22.69
N GLY A 218 2.24 -0.33 23.94
CA GLY A 218 2.83 0.86 24.56
C GLY A 218 4.33 0.75 24.71
N TYR A 219 4.82 -0.39 25.21
CA TYR A 219 6.26 -0.67 25.29
C TYR A 219 6.93 -0.56 23.92
N ASN A 220 6.35 -1.21 22.91
CA ASN A 220 6.90 -1.19 21.55
C ASN A 220 6.99 0.23 20.98
N LEU A 221 5.97 1.05 21.23
CA LEU A 221 5.94 2.45 20.80
C LEU A 221 7.01 3.28 21.51
N LEU A 222 7.17 3.11 22.84
CA LEU A 222 8.22 3.79 23.62
C LEU A 222 9.63 3.42 23.11
N GLN A 223 9.88 2.14 22.85
CA GLN A 223 11.16 1.69 22.27
C GLN A 223 11.40 2.24 20.87
N SER A 224 10.34 2.36 20.07
CA SER A 224 10.40 2.99 18.75
C SER A 224 10.82 4.46 18.83
N LEU A 225 10.19 5.23 19.71
CA LEU A 225 10.50 6.64 19.92
C LEU A 225 11.91 6.82 20.50
N ARG A 226 12.31 5.91 21.42
CA ARG A 226 13.66 5.89 21.98
C ARG A 226 14.71 5.68 20.89
N ALA A 227 14.50 4.69 20.00
CA ALA A 227 15.39 4.43 18.86
C ALA A 227 15.60 5.67 18.01
N ILE A 228 14.50 6.36 17.63
CA ILE A 228 14.56 7.58 16.84
C ILE A 228 15.31 8.69 17.58
N GLY A 229 15.06 8.85 18.90
CA GLY A 229 15.72 9.84 19.74
C GLY A 229 17.22 9.59 19.94
N GLU A 230 17.63 8.33 20.14
CA GLU A 230 19.04 7.92 20.29
C GLU A 230 19.85 8.13 19.00
N GLY A 231 19.20 8.13 17.84
CA GLY A 231 19.86 8.44 16.57
C GLY A 231 20.40 9.86 16.47
N GLY A 232 19.87 10.81 17.22
CA GLY A 232 20.34 12.20 17.20
C GLY A 232 20.41 12.79 15.80
N VAL A 233 21.44 13.62 15.53
CA VAL A 233 21.61 14.30 14.25
C VAL A 233 22.25 13.42 13.20
N THR A 234 23.30 12.69 13.54
CA THR A 234 24.15 11.93 12.59
C THR A 234 23.90 10.42 12.59
N GLY A 235 23.14 9.91 13.53
CA GLY A 235 22.91 8.48 13.74
C GLY A 235 24.00 7.80 14.56
N SER A 236 23.68 6.61 15.07
CA SER A 236 24.65 5.73 15.75
C SER A 236 25.62 5.02 14.81
N GLY A 237 25.34 5.08 13.50
CA GLY A 237 26.07 4.35 12.45
C GLY A 237 25.37 3.05 12.00
N PHE A 238 25.58 2.69 10.75
CA PHE A 238 24.97 1.51 10.14
C PHE A 238 25.37 0.23 10.90
N GLY A 239 24.38 -0.54 11.33
CA GLY A 239 24.60 -1.75 12.08
C GLY A 239 24.85 -1.56 13.58
N GLN A 240 25.00 -0.33 14.08
CA GLN A 240 25.38 -0.05 15.47
C GLN A 240 24.20 0.33 16.38
N GLY A 241 22.96 0.33 15.85
CA GLY A 241 21.77 0.57 16.66
C GLY A 241 21.63 -0.47 17.78
N ILE A 242 21.21 -0.02 18.95
CA ILE A 242 21.08 -0.85 20.18
C ILE A 242 19.65 -1.36 20.33
N VAL A 243 18.63 -0.56 19.95
CA VAL A 243 17.23 -0.90 20.21
C VAL A 243 16.76 -2.14 19.44
N LYS A 244 17.39 -2.46 18.32
CA LYS A 244 17.18 -3.72 17.58
C LYS A 244 17.70 -4.97 18.31
N LEU A 245 18.52 -4.82 19.36
CA LEU A 245 19.08 -5.91 20.16
C LEU A 245 18.06 -6.35 21.24
N HIS A 246 16.93 -6.95 20.82
CA HIS A 246 15.84 -7.47 21.64
C HIS A 246 14.98 -6.47 22.44
N TYR A 247 15.25 -5.16 22.38
CA TYR A 247 14.37 -4.17 23.00
C TYR A 247 13.10 -3.94 22.16
N LEU A 248 13.19 -4.11 20.84
CA LEU A 248 12.07 -3.94 19.91
C LEU A 248 11.71 -5.28 19.27
N PRO A 249 10.49 -5.81 19.46
CA PRO A 249 10.07 -7.04 18.79
C PRO A 249 9.87 -6.81 17.29
N ASN A 250 10.40 -7.71 16.47
CA ASN A 250 10.31 -7.67 15.01
C ASN A 250 10.75 -6.33 14.36
N PRO A 251 11.95 -5.80 14.70
CA PRO A 251 12.40 -4.49 14.24
C PRO A 251 12.52 -4.39 12.71
N PHE A 252 12.62 -5.54 12.02
CA PHE A 252 12.74 -5.64 10.57
C PHE A 252 11.41 -5.57 9.81
N ASN A 253 10.25 -5.65 10.50
CA ASN A 253 8.92 -5.55 9.90
C ASN A 253 8.38 -4.12 10.00
N ASP A 254 7.54 -3.89 11.03
CA ASP A 254 6.73 -2.68 11.19
C ASP A 254 7.57 -1.51 11.71
N PHE A 255 8.64 -1.80 12.45
CA PHE A 255 9.50 -0.80 13.12
C PHE A 255 10.78 -0.46 12.37
N ILE A 256 10.92 -0.89 11.12
CA ILE A 256 12.18 -0.67 10.37
C ILE A 256 12.52 0.82 10.23
N PHE A 257 11.51 1.70 10.20
CA PHE A 257 11.74 3.14 10.15
C PHE A 257 12.40 3.68 11.43
N SER A 258 12.08 3.10 12.59
CA SER A 258 12.73 3.46 13.86
C SER A 258 14.21 3.06 13.87
N VAL A 259 14.53 1.89 13.29
CA VAL A 259 15.93 1.48 13.10
C VAL A 259 16.66 2.39 12.11
N ILE A 260 15.98 2.84 11.04
CA ILE A 260 16.52 3.85 10.12
C ILE A 260 16.83 5.13 10.87
N GLY A 261 15.91 5.58 11.74
CA GLY A 261 16.09 6.76 12.58
C GLY A 261 17.29 6.64 13.54
N GLU A 262 17.43 5.49 14.20
CA GLU A 262 18.53 5.21 15.12
C GLU A 262 19.90 5.18 14.40
N GLU A 263 20.00 4.45 13.30
CA GLU A 263 21.27 4.21 12.60
C GLU A 263 21.72 5.39 11.74
N LEU A 264 20.80 6.07 11.05
CA LEU A 264 21.11 7.17 10.13
C LEU A 264 20.90 8.56 10.73
N GLY A 265 20.25 8.67 11.89
CA GLY A 265 19.95 9.91 12.55
C GLY A 265 19.02 10.82 11.76
N PHE A 266 18.89 12.05 12.18
CA PHE A 266 17.99 13.03 11.57
C PHE A 266 18.36 13.33 10.10
N ILE A 267 19.64 13.53 9.79
CA ILE A 267 20.10 13.86 8.42
C ILE A 267 19.78 12.71 7.46
N GLY A 268 20.18 11.46 7.80
CA GLY A 268 20.00 10.32 6.93
C GLY A 268 18.51 9.95 6.77
N THR A 269 17.72 10.04 7.85
CA THR A 269 16.28 9.80 7.80
C THR A 269 15.55 10.84 6.96
N THR A 270 15.95 12.13 7.07
CA THR A 270 15.38 13.19 6.23
C THR A 270 15.72 12.96 4.76
N MET A 271 16.95 12.59 4.42
CA MET A 271 17.36 12.27 3.06
C MET A 271 16.56 11.07 2.51
N PHE A 272 16.36 10.02 3.33
CA PHE A 272 15.53 8.89 2.98
C PHE A 272 14.09 9.30 2.68
N LEU A 273 13.47 10.14 3.53
CA LEU A 273 12.11 10.63 3.33
C LEU A 273 11.98 11.49 2.06
N LEU A 274 12.95 12.35 1.78
CA LEU A 274 12.96 13.17 0.56
C LEU A 274 13.06 12.32 -0.71
N LEU A 275 13.91 11.29 -0.71
CA LEU A 275 14.02 10.34 -1.83
C LEU A 275 12.72 9.55 -2.01
N TYR A 276 12.10 9.12 -0.91
CA TYR A 276 10.85 8.38 -0.95
C TYR A 276 9.69 9.25 -1.45
N LEU A 277 9.62 10.49 -1.01
CA LEU A 277 8.65 11.49 -1.49
C LEU A 277 8.86 11.81 -2.98
N TYR A 278 10.12 11.97 -3.41
CA TYR A 278 10.45 12.16 -4.82
C TYR A 278 10.00 10.98 -5.68
N PHE A 279 10.20 9.75 -5.20
CA PHE A 279 9.74 8.54 -5.87
C PHE A 279 8.21 8.54 -6.04
N ILE A 280 7.45 8.83 -4.98
CA ILE A 280 5.99 8.93 -5.02
C ILE A 280 5.56 10.02 -5.99
N TRP A 281 6.14 11.20 -5.90
CA TRP A 281 5.85 12.33 -6.76
C TRP A 281 6.09 12.01 -8.25
N ARG A 282 7.23 11.40 -8.58
CA ARG A 282 7.55 11.00 -9.96
C ARG A 282 6.57 9.96 -10.48
N GLY A 283 6.22 8.98 -9.67
CA GLY A 283 5.22 7.98 -10.06
C GLY A 283 3.82 8.60 -10.28
N MET A 284 3.42 9.54 -9.41
CA MET A 284 2.15 10.26 -9.58
C MET A 284 2.13 11.08 -10.88
N LEU A 285 3.24 11.75 -11.23
CA LEU A 285 3.35 12.47 -12.50
C LEU A 285 3.20 11.54 -13.72
N VAL A 286 3.76 10.34 -13.66
CA VAL A 286 3.58 9.33 -14.73
C VAL A 286 2.12 8.92 -14.86
N ALA A 287 1.43 8.71 -13.74
CA ALA A 287 0.01 8.36 -13.72
C ALA A 287 -0.85 9.47 -14.31
N LEU A 288 -0.65 10.70 -13.87
CA LEU A 288 -1.46 11.88 -14.31
C LEU A 288 -1.22 12.27 -15.79
N ARG A 289 -0.08 11.89 -16.35
CA ARG A 289 0.21 12.11 -17.78
C ARG A 289 -0.38 11.05 -18.70
N CYS A 290 -1.06 10.04 -18.16
CA CYS A 290 -1.69 9.02 -18.97
C CYS A 290 -2.94 9.55 -19.67
N HIS A 291 -3.04 9.36 -21.00
CA HIS A 291 -4.20 9.76 -21.79
C HIS A 291 -5.42 8.85 -21.56
N ASP A 292 -5.18 7.61 -21.13
CA ASP A 292 -6.24 6.65 -20.85
C ASP A 292 -6.70 6.77 -19.40
N SER A 293 -7.99 7.05 -19.20
CA SER A 293 -8.59 7.18 -17.86
C SER A 293 -8.34 5.96 -16.96
N PHE A 294 -8.34 4.74 -17.52
CA PHE A 294 -8.03 3.53 -16.77
C PHE A 294 -6.58 3.56 -16.25
N GLY A 295 -5.62 3.89 -17.12
CA GLY A 295 -4.20 4.00 -16.76
C GLY A 295 -3.96 5.06 -15.67
N THR A 296 -4.62 6.23 -15.80
CA THR A 296 -4.56 7.30 -14.79
C THR A 296 -5.06 6.82 -13.44
N LEU A 297 -6.23 6.17 -13.38
CA LEU A 297 -6.83 5.69 -12.15
C LEU A 297 -6.02 4.56 -11.51
N VAL A 298 -5.50 3.63 -12.31
CA VAL A 298 -4.62 2.55 -11.81
C VAL A 298 -3.33 3.14 -11.25
N GLY A 299 -2.69 4.04 -12.00
CA GLY A 299 -1.43 4.64 -11.59
C GLY A 299 -1.57 5.48 -10.31
N THR A 300 -2.61 6.32 -10.22
CA THR A 300 -2.90 7.10 -9.01
C THR A 300 -3.27 6.19 -7.83
N GLY A 301 -3.99 5.10 -8.07
CA GLY A 301 -4.30 4.09 -7.06
C GLY A 301 -3.05 3.40 -6.50
N ILE A 302 -2.12 2.97 -7.37
CA ILE A 302 -0.87 2.31 -6.96
C ILE A 302 0.03 3.29 -6.18
N MET A 303 0.25 4.50 -6.71
CA MET A 303 1.10 5.47 -6.03
C MET A 303 0.46 5.97 -4.74
N GLY A 304 -0.87 6.11 -4.72
CA GLY A 304 -1.64 6.41 -3.51
C GLY A 304 -1.54 5.31 -2.46
N LEU A 305 -1.63 4.04 -2.86
CA LEU A 305 -1.43 2.90 -1.96
C LEU A 305 -0.06 2.97 -1.28
N ILE A 306 1.01 3.18 -2.05
CA ILE A 306 2.38 3.27 -1.53
C ILE A 306 2.52 4.46 -0.58
N ALA A 307 1.98 5.62 -0.94
CA ALA A 307 2.03 6.82 -0.12
C ALA A 307 1.27 6.66 1.20
N ILE A 308 0.03 6.16 1.13
CA ILE A 308 -0.82 5.94 2.31
C ILE A 308 -0.19 4.91 3.24
N GLN A 309 0.31 3.80 2.70
CA GLN A 309 0.93 2.74 3.49
C GLN A 309 2.21 3.22 4.18
N ALA A 310 3.04 4.01 3.49
CA ALA A 310 4.22 4.62 4.07
C ALA A 310 3.87 5.63 5.17
N PHE A 311 2.88 6.50 4.92
CA PHE A 311 2.40 7.46 5.92
C PHE A 311 1.89 6.78 7.20
N ILE A 312 1.13 5.69 7.04
CA ILE A 312 0.58 4.93 8.16
C ILE A 312 1.70 4.23 8.96
N ASN A 313 2.70 3.63 8.29
CA ASN A 313 3.82 3.02 8.99
C ASN A 313 4.63 4.06 9.75
N ILE A 314 5.09 5.11 9.07
CA ILE A 314 5.91 6.18 9.67
C ILE A 314 5.15 6.87 10.79
N GLY A 315 3.89 7.23 10.54
CA GLY A 315 3.04 7.87 11.53
C GLY A 315 2.78 7.00 12.77
N GLY A 316 2.65 5.68 12.58
CA GLY A 316 2.50 4.72 13.68
C GLY A 316 3.73 4.63 14.58
N VAL A 317 4.92 4.54 14.00
CA VAL A 317 6.18 4.41 14.77
C VAL A 317 6.67 5.72 15.38
N THR A 318 6.19 6.87 14.86
CA THR A 318 6.47 8.22 15.40
C THR A 318 5.38 8.72 16.37
N GLN A 319 4.42 7.89 16.74
CA GLN A 319 3.28 8.28 17.60
C GLN A 319 2.45 9.46 17.04
N THR A 320 2.40 9.64 15.73
CA THR A 320 1.53 10.63 15.09
C THR A 320 0.11 10.10 14.90
N ILE A 321 0.00 8.77 14.69
CA ILE A 321 -1.26 8.02 14.59
C ILE A 321 -1.14 6.71 15.40
N PRO A 322 -2.27 6.06 15.76
CA PRO A 322 -2.22 4.75 16.41
C PRO A 322 -1.50 3.71 15.55
N MET A 323 -0.65 2.89 16.19
CA MET A 323 0.13 1.88 15.49
C MET A 323 -0.75 0.78 14.88
N THR A 324 -0.55 0.49 13.60
CA THR A 324 -1.37 -0.45 12.84
C THR A 324 -0.70 -1.79 12.54
N GLY A 325 0.63 -1.89 12.65
CA GLY A 325 1.38 -3.09 12.30
C GLY A 325 1.55 -3.30 10.80
N VAL A 326 1.49 -2.23 10.02
CA VAL A 326 1.66 -2.28 8.56
C VAL A 326 3.13 -2.06 8.21
N THR A 327 3.62 -2.80 7.22
CA THR A 327 5.00 -2.71 6.75
C THR A 327 5.25 -1.47 5.89
N LEU A 328 6.49 -0.93 5.93
CA LEU A 328 6.92 0.16 5.02
C LEU A 328 7.21 -0.42 3.63
N PRO A 329 6.52 0.05 2.56
CA PRO A 329 6.68 -0.51 1.22
C PRO A 329 8.13 -0.53 0.74
N PHE A 330 8.57 -1.64 0.13
CA PHE A 330 9.91 -1.93 -0.38
C PHE A 330 11.03 -2.06 0.67
N ILE A 331 10.88 -1.48 1.84
CA ILE A 331 11.94 -1.36 2.86
C ILE A 331 11.81 -2.44 3.93
N SER A 332 10.60 -2.65 4.46
CA SER A 332 10.34 -3.68 5.48
C SER A 332 10.55 -5.09 4.95
N TYR A 333 10.90 -5.99 5.84
CA TYR A 333 10.88 -7.41 5.55
C TYR A 333 9.42 -7.87 5.35
N GLY A 334 9.17 -8.52 4.21
CA GLY A 334 7.85 -9.10 3.91
C GLY A 334 7.82 -9.66 2.49
N GLY A 335 7.89 -11.00 2.35
CA GLY A 335 7.98 -11.64 1.04
C GLY A 335 6.78 -11.35 0.14
N SER A 336 5.55 -11.58 0.63
CA SER A 336 4.33 -11.33 -0.16
C SER A 336 4.10 -9.84 -0.45
N SER A 337 4.35 -8.96 0.54
CA SER A 337 4.21 -7.52 0.36
C SER A 337 5.20 -6.99 -0.69
N LEU A 338 6.46 -7.43 -0.63
CA LEU A 338 7.48 -7.03 -1.61
C LEU A 338 7.11 -7.49 -3.03
N LEU A 339 6.68 -8.75 -3.20
CA LEU A 339 6.25 -9.27 -4.51
C LEU A 339 5.09 -8.47 -5.10
N VAL A 340 4.11 -8.16 -4.27
CA VAL A 340 2.92 -7.40 -4.67
C VAL A 340 3.28 -5.94 -5.00
N MET A 341 4.19 -5.32 -4.25
CA MET A 341 4.69 -3.98 -4.56
C MET A 341 5.52 -3.95 -5.85
N MET A 342 6.35 -4.97 -6.10
CA MET A 342 7.09 -5.10 -7.35
C MET A 342 6.17 -5.32 -8.56
N LEU A 343 5.11 -6.14 -8.41
CA LEU A 343 4.06 -6.28 -9.41
C LEU A 343 3.39 -4.94 -9.72
N SER A 344 3.05 -4.16 -8.67
CA SER A 344 2.46 -2.83 -8.81
C SER A 344 3.37 -1.89 -9.60
N MET A 345 4.67 -1.91 -9.31
CA MET A 345 5.65 -1.12 -10.07
C MET A 345 5.78 -1.58 -11.51
N GLY A 346 5.66 -2.89 -11.78
CA GLY A 346 5.59 -3.41 -13.14
C GLY A 346 4.41 -2.85 -13.94
N ILE A 347 3.24 -2.74 -13.31
CA ILE A 347 2.05 -2.10 -13.89
C ILE A 347 2.33 -0.61 -14.14
N MET A 348 2.93 0.11 -13.19
CA MET A 348 3.32 1.52 -13.35
C MET A 348 4.30 1.73 -14.53
N LEU A 349 5.28 0.85 -14.69
CA LEU A 349 6.21 0.88 -15.82
C LEU A 349 5.51 0.60 -17.15
N SER A 350 4.49 -0.28 -17.17
CA SER A 350 3.65 -0.50 -18.35
C SER A 350 2.89 0.77 -18.74
N ILE A 351 2.32 1.51 -17.77
CA ILE A 351 1.68 2.81 -18.00
C ILE A 351 2.68 3.82 -18.58
N SER A 352 3.86 3.92 -17.98
CA SER A 352 4.92 4.83 -18.45
C SER A 352 5.34 4.55 -19.89
N ARG A 353 5.47 3.25 -20.22
CA ARG A 353 5.82 2.81 -21.59
C ARG A 353 4.73 3.16 -22.59
N GLU A 354 3.46 3.01 -22.23
CA GLU A 354 2.33 3.37 -23.09
C GLU A 354 2.29 4.87 -23.35
N ASN A 355 2.47 5.70 -22.32
CA ASN A 355 2.57 7.16 -22.46
C ASN A 355 3.68 7.57 -23.41
N SER A 356 4.86 6.93 -23.33
CA SER A 356 6.00 7.21 -24.21
C SER A 356 5.70 6.84 -25.67
N ARG A 357 5.00 5.73 -25.91
CA ARG A 357 4.59 5.32 -27.25
C ARG A 357 3.62 6.29 -27.89
N GLN A 358 2.61 6.72 -27.14
CA GLN A 358 1.60 7.67 -27.63
C GLN A 358 2.25 9.03 -27.97
N SER A 359 3.14 9.52 -27.11
CA SER A 359 3.86 10.78 -27.36
C SER A 359 4.76 10.74 -28.62
N ILE A 360 5.37 9.60 -28.92
CA ILE A 360 6.16 9.40 -30.14
C ILE A 360 5.24 9.39 -31.37
N GLN A 361 4.11 8.70 -31.32
CA GLN A 361 3.14 8.65 -32.41
C GLN A 361 2.59 10.04 -32.73
N GLU A 362 2.21 10.82 -31.73
CA GLU A 362 1.73 12.20 -31.91
C GLU A 362 2.78 13.09 -32.56
N ARG A 363 4.03 12.98 -32.13
CA ARG A 363 5.13 13.73 -32.75
C ARG A 363 5.34 13.35 -34.23
N THR A 364 5.30 12.06 -34.54
CA THR A 364 5.48 11.56 -35.91
C THR A 364 4.32 12.00 -36.79
N THR A 365 3.08 11.91 -36.35
CA THR A 365 1.88 12.34 -37.06
C THR A 365 1.87 13.86 -37.25
N GLY A 366 2.22 14.63 -36.21
CA GLY A 366 2.33 16.09 -36.29
C GLY A 366 3.42 16.57 -37.24
N VAL A 367 4.53 15.86 -37.36
CA VAL A 367 5.59 16.14 -38.36
C VAL A 367 5.08 15.83 -39.77
N GLN A 368 4.36 14.72 -39.98
CA GLN A 368 3.79 14.37 -41.28
C GLN A 368 2.75 15.39 -41.77
N ILE A 369 1.88 15.87 -40.88
CA ILE A 369 0.89 16.91 -41.21
C ILE A 369 1.61 18.22 -41.59
N ARG A 370 2.68 18.57 -40.87
CA ARG A 370 3.44 19.82 -41.14
C ARG A 370 4.24 19.75 -42.44
N THR A 371 4.68 18.59 -42.88
CA THR A 371 5.37 18.38 -44.17
C THR A 371 4.40 18.32 -45.34
N GLN A 372 3.12 18.00 -45.11
CA GLN A 372 2.08 18.00 -46.16
C GLN A 372 1.40 19.35 -46.36
N THR A 373 1.55 20.28 -45.42
CA THR A 373 1.01 21.66 -45.58
C THR A 373 2.03 22.52 -46.33
N PRO A 374 1.71 23.10 -47.49
CA PRO A 374 2.63 23.95 -48.24
C PRO A 374 3.10 25.13 -47.37
N SER A 375 4.42 25.24 -47.20
CA SER A 375 5.04 26.17 -46.23
C SER A 375 5.05 27.62 -46.72
N THR A 376 4.73 27.88 -48.01
CA THR A 376 4.73 29.22 -48.60
C THR A 376 3.44 29.55 -49.35
N PRO A 377 3.02 30.80 -49.37
CA PRO A 377 1.87 31.24 -50.17
C PRO A 377 2.03 30.93 -51.67
N PHE A 378 3.27 30.76 -52.14
CA PHE A 378 3.59 30.45 -53.54
C PHE A 378 3.33 28.97 -53.88
N GLU A 379 3.63 28.06 -52.94
CA GLU A 379 3.35 26.62 -53.11
C GLU A 379 1.85 26.33 -53.02
N ARG A 380 1.08 27.05 -52.20
CA ARG A 380 -0.39 26.97 -52.16
C ARG A 380 -1.03 27.37 -53.52
N LYS A 381 -0.49 28.36 -54.20
CA LYS A 381 -0.96 28.75 -55.54
C LYS A 381 -0.63 27.70 -56.61
N ARG A 382 0.47 26.97 -56.50
CA ARG A 382 0.80 25.88 -57.45
C ARG A 382 -0.10 24.63 -57.22
N ALA A 383 -0.34 24.24 -56.00
CA ALA A 383 -1.20 23.10 -55.70
C ALA A 383 -2.67 23.32 -56.12
N ASN A 384 -3.17 24.56 -56.10
CA ASN A 384 -4.51 24.91 -56.59
C ASN A 384 -4.63 25.07 -58.10
N ARG A 385 -3.51 25.14 -58.87
CA ARG A 385 -3.52 25.20 -60.34
C ARG A 385 -3.40 23.82 -61.01
N SER A 386 -3.12 22.79 -60.24
CA SER A 386 -2.96 21.39 -60.70
C SER A 386 -4.21 20.52 -60.39
N ARG A 387 -5.27 21.11 -59.90
CA ARG A 387 -6.61 20.54 -59.79
C ARG A 387 -7.56 21.32 -60.72
#